data_cc99071fc95f0f3d8fc36fa61e584731
#
_entry.id   cc99071fc95f0f3d8fc36fa61e584731
#
_cell.length_a   1.000
_cell.length_b   1.000
_cell.length_c   1.000
_cell.angle_alpha   90.00
_cell.angle_beta   90.00
_cell.angle_gamma   90.00
#
_symmetry.space_group_name_H-M   'P 1'
#
loop_
_entity.id
_entity.type
_entity.pdbx_description
1 polymer ?
#
loop_
_entity_poly.entity_id
_entity_poly.type
_entity_poly.pdbx_seq_one_letter_code
_entity_poly.pdbx_strand_id
1 'polypeptide(L)'
;MPQAQQPAPNWTEPTSTGGTLSLSSLRGKAVYMNFFATWCGPCKDEAPFINTMQKRYGARGLQVVGIDEFENAKQAEIFRKRYGLVYPAVLDSGTLQSQYLVNGLPVHVFIGRNGIIHKIAVGQLSKAQIASNVAAILKQ
;
A
#
# COMPACT_ATOMS: atom_id res chain seq x y z
N MET A 1 6.52 -15.72 -6.66
CA MET A 1 5.72 -14.66 -6.03
C MET A 1 6.12 -14.53 -4.57
N PRO A 2 6.24 -13.32 -4.04
CA PRO A 2 6.49 -13.14 -2.62
C PRO A 2 5.36 -13.72 -1.78
N GLN A 3 5.70 -14.22 -0.60
CA GLN A 3 4.74 -14.89 0.29
C GLN A 3 4.92 -14.39 1.72
N ALA A 4 3.90 -14.64 2.55
CA ALA A 4 3.98 -14.38 3.97
C ALA A 4 5.20 -15.09 4.59
N GLN A 5 5.82 -14.47 5.57
CA GLN A 5 7.01 -14.94 6.28
C GLN A 5 8.30 -14.87 5.44
N GLN A 6 8.25 -14.25 4.26
CA GLN A 6 9.43 -14.02 3.43
C GLN A 6 9.75 -12.53 3.38
N PRO A 7 11.03 -12.16 3.14
CA PRO A 7 11.39 -10.77 2.92
C PRO A 7 10.65 -10.20 1.70
N ALA A 8 10.13 -8.99 1.84
CA ALA A 8 9.52 -8.28 0.72
C ALA A 8 10.63 -7.80 -0.22
N PRO A 9 10.57 -8.16 -1.53
CA PRO A 9 11.56 -7.68 -2.49
C PRO A 9 11.52 -6.17 -2.61
N ASN A 10 12.71 -5.57 -2.80
CA ASN A 10 12.78 -4.13 -3.03
C ASN A 10 12.16 -3.76 -4.37
N TRP A 11 11.67 -2.54 -4.44
CA TRP A 11 11.18 -1.92 -5.67
C TRP A 11 11.51 -0.43 -5.63
N THR A 12 11.57 0.19 -6.79
CA THR A 12 11.68 1.64 -6.96
C THR A 12 10.71 2.05 -8.03
N GLU A 13 9.78 2.93 -7.70
CA GLU A 13 8.71 3.35 -8.59
C GLU A 13 8.53 4.86 -8.57
N PRO A 14 8.06 5.46 -9.68
CA PRO A 14 7.73 6.88 -9.69
C PRO A 14 6.52 7.15 -8.80
N THR A 15 6.51 8.30 -8.14
CA THR A 15 5.37 8.75 -7.33
C THR A 15 4.47 9.68 -8.13
N SER A 16 3.22 9.81 -7.69
CA SER A 16 2.25 10.69 -8.35
C SER A 16 2.56 12.19 -8.17
N THR A 17 3.43 12.54 -7.23
CA THR A 17 3.86 13.93 -7.00
C THR A 17 5.20 14.27 -7.64
N GLY A 18 5.81 13.32 -8.34
CA GLY A 18 7.13 13.44 -8.95
C GLY A 18 8.19 12.72 -8.10
N GLY A 19 9.35 12.49 -8.70
CA GLY A 19 10.40 11.73 -8.04
C GLY A 19 10.08 10.25 -7.97
N THR A 20 10.83 9.54 -7.11
CA THR A 20 10.69 8.09 -6.93
C THR A 20 10.62 7.74 -5.45
N LEU A 21 10.07 6.56 -5.17
CA LEU A 21 10.06 5.97 -3.84
C LEU A 21 10.55 4.52 -3.96
N SER A 22 11.40 4.09 -3.03
CA SER A 22 11.86 2.71 -2.94
C SER A 22 11.41 2.09 -1.63
N LEU A 23 11.06 0.82 -1.65
CA LEU A 23 10.75 0.10 -0.42
C LEU A 23 11.95 0.13 0.54
N SER A 24 13.17 0.02 0.01
CA SER A 24 14.40 0.04 0.82
C SER A 24 14.58 1.34 1.60
N SER A 25 14.00 2.46 1.15
CA SER A 25 14.06 3.73 1.88
C SER A 25 13.14 3.75 3.11
N LEU A 26 12.28 2.75 3.25
CA LEU A 26 11.30 2.64 4.33
C LEU A 26 11.71 1.60 5.38
N ARG A 27 12.97 1.18 5.39
CA ARG A 27 13.47 0.20 6.36
C ARG A 27 13.26 0.66 7.79
N GLY A 28 12.82 -0.28 8.64
CA GLY A 28 12.52 0.00 10.04
C GLY A 28 11.09 0.49 10.27
N LYS A 29 10.39 0.87 9.19
CA LYS A 29 8.97 1.22 9.27
C LYS A 29 8.10 -0.02 9.02
N ALA A 30 6.91 -0.04 9.61
CA ALA A 30 5.87 -0.96 9.23
C ALA A 30 5.25 -0.44 7.93
N VAL A 31 5.24 -1.25 6.88
CA VAL A 31 4.79 -0.81 5.55
C VAL A 31 3.53 -1.56 5.15
N TYR A 32 2.53 -0.80 4.73
CA TYR A 32 1.29 -1.35 4.20
C TYR A 32 1.15 -0.92 2.74
N MET A 33 1.37 -1.85 1.82
CA MET A 33 1.19 -1.61 0.38
C MET A 33 -0.24 -1.98 -0.01
N ASN A 34 -0.94 -1.04 -0.62
CA ASN A 34 -2.32 -1.23 -1.09
C ASN A 34 -2.37 -1.04 -2.60
N PHE A 35 -2.54 -2.15 -3.33
CA PHE A 35 -2.73 -2.12 -4.77
C PHE A 35 -4.15 -1.66 -5.07
N PHE A 36 -4.29 -0.62 -5.86
CA PHE A 36 -5.59 -0.02 -6.17
C PHE A 36 -5.63 0.55 -7.59
N ALA A 37 -6.81 0.96 -8.00
CA ALA A 37 -7.02 1.82 -9.17
C ALA A 37 -8.17 2.77 -8.87
N THR A 38 -8.18 3.91 -9.53
CA THR A 38 -9.17 4.97 -9.24
C THR A 38 -10.59 4.59 -9.64
N TRP A 39 -10.74 3.61 -10.54
CA TRP A 39 -12.04 3.10 -11.01
C TRP A 39 -12.58 1.94 -10.15
N CYS A 40 -11.78 1.44 -9.23
CA CYS A 40 -12.13 0.26 -8.43
C CYS A 40 -13.04 0.64 -7.27
N GLY A 41 -14.29 0.17 -7.28
CA GLY A 41 -15.27 0.46 -6.24
C GLY A 41 -14.83 0.08 -4.83
N PRO A 42 -14.46 -1.19 -4.59
CA PRO A 42 -13.96 -1.60 -3.26
C PRO A 42 -12.74 -0.82 -2.78
N CYS A 43 -11.86 -0.42 -3.70
CA CYS A 43 -10.69 0.41 -3.36
C CYS A 43 -11.11 1.78 -2.83
N LYS A 44 -12.15 2.38 -3.45
CA LYS A 44 -12.70 3.65 -2.98
C LYS A 44 -13.31 3.51 -1.59
N ASP A 45 -13.96 2.39 -1.33
CA ASP A 45 -14.61 2.14 -0.05
C ASP A 45 -13.59 1.99 1.09
N GLU A 46 -12.43 1.40 0.81
CA GLU A 46 -11.36 1.17 1.79
C GLU A 46 -10.51 2.39 2.07
N ALA A 47 -10.30 3.23 1.06
CA ALA A 47 -9.31 4.31 1.12
C ALA A 47 -9.46 5.23 2.34
N PRO A 48 -10.67 5.67 2.73
CA PRO A 48 -10.80 6.53 3.90
C PRO A 48 -10.33 5.88 5.20
N PHE A 49 -10.60 4.59 5.39
CA PHE A 49 -10.15 3.89 6.61
C PHE A 49 -8.65 3.64 6.61
N ILE A 50 -8.09 3.27 5.46
CA ILE A 50 -6.63 3.11 5.31
C ILE A 50 -5.95 4.44 5.64
N ASN A 51 -6.52 5.55 5.17
CA ASN A 51 -6.02 6.89 5.47
C ASN A 51 -6.08 7.20 6.96
N THR A 52 -7.16 6.78 7.64
CA THR A 52 -7.29 6.91 9.09
C THR A 52 -6.16 6.17 9.80
N MET A 53 -5.78 4.99 9.33
CA MET A 53 -4.65 4.23 9.89
C MET A 53 -3.35 5.01 9.73
N GLN A 54 -3.09 5.56 8.55
CA GLN A 54 -1.89 6.38 8.33
C GLN A 54 -1.83 7.58 9.25
N LYS A 55 -2.94 8.30 9.40
CA LYS A 55 -2.99 9.46 10.30
C LYS A 55 -2.75 9.07 11.76
N ARG A 56 -3.35 7.96 12.18
CA ARG A 56 -3.28 7.51 13.57
C ARG A 56 -1.91 6.95 13.94
N TYR A 57 -1.28 6.19 13.06
CA TYR A 57 -0.08 5.42 13.37
C TYR A 57 1.18 5.88 12.64
N GLY A 58 1.10 6.93 11.84
CA GLY A 58 2.27 7.46 11.13
C GLY A 58 3.40 7.85 12.07
N ALA A 59 3.09 8.52 13.19
CA ALA A 59 4.09 8.90 14.18
C ALA A 59 4.71 7.68 14.91
N ARG A 60 4.04 6.53 14.87
CA ARG A 60 4.54 5.28 15.43
C ARG A 60 5.28 4.42 14.40
N GLY A 61 5.47 4.94 13.19
CA GLY A 61 6.26 4.29 12.17
C GLY A 61 5.47 3.51 11.11
N LEU A 62 4.16 3.70 10.99
CA LEU A 62 3.41 3.16 9.87
C LEU A 62 3.61 4.00 8.62
N GLN A 63 3.94 3.36 7.52
CA GLN A 63 3.94 3.98 6.19
C GLN A 63 3.04 3.19 5.27
N VAL A 64 1.91 3.79 4.91
CA VAL A 64 1.05 3.26 3.85
C VAL A 64 1.59 3.76 2.51
N VAL A 65 1.57 2.89 1.50
CA VAL A 65 1.91 3.24 0.12
C VAL A 65 0.80 2.69 -0.78
N GLY A 66 0.12 3.58 -1.48
CA GLY A 66 -0.82 3.16 -2.53
C GLY A 66 -0.03 2.77 -3.78
N ILE A 67 -0.35 1.61 -4.35
CA ILE A 67 0.24 1.16 -5.61
C ILE A 67 -0.84 1.30 -6.67
N ASP A 68 -0.73 2.35 -7.50
CA ASP A 68 -1.75 2.66 -8.51
C ASP A 68 -1.44 1.90 -9.81
N GLU A 69 -2.36 1.03 -10.22
CA GLU A 69 -2.17 0.11 -11.32
C GLU A 69 -2.54 0.73 -12.66
N PHE A 70 -1.55 0.84 -13.55
CA PHE A 70 -1.71 1.25 -14.96
C PHE A 70 -2.41 2.60 -15.16
N GLU A 71 -2.22 3.52 -14.22
CA GLU A 71 -2.77 4.88 -14.29
C GLU A 71 -1.64 5.91 -14.25
N ASN A 72 -1.96 7.16 -14.61
CA ASN A 72 -0.98 8.24 -14.63
C ASN A 72 -1.03 9.07 -13.33
N ALA A 73 -0.05 9.97 -13.19
CA ALA A 73 0.08 10.82 -12.01
C ALA A 73 -1.16 11.69 -11.78
N LYS A 74 -1.76 12.20 -12.85
CA LYS A 74 -2.94 13.05 -12.76
C LYS A 74 -4.13 12.31 -12.16
N GLN A 75 -4.38 11.08 -12.63
CA GLN A 75 -5.46 10.24 -12.10
C GLN A 75 -5.24 9.94 -10.62
N ALA A 76 -4.03 9.55 -10.26
CA ALA A 76 -3.67 9.24 -8.87
C ALA A 76 -3.84 10.45 -7.96
N GLU A 77 -3.41 11.66 -8.40
CA GLU A 77 -3.51 12.87 -7.58
C GLU A 77 -4.95 13.36 -7.44
N ILE A 78 -5.79 13.22 -8.46
CA ILE A 78 -7.22 13.51 -8.35
C ILE A 78 -7.85 12.63 -7.27
N PHE A 79 -7.52 11.34 -7.28
CA PHE A 79 -8.01 10.37 -6.28
C PHE A 79 -7.52 10.74 -4.87
N ARG A 80 -6.22 11.02 -4.72
CA ARG A 80 -5.65 11.39 -3.42
C ARG A 80 -6.33 12.64 -2.85
N LYS A 81 -6.55 13.64 -3.67
CA LYS A 81 -7.22 14.88 -3.25
C LYS A 81 -8.68 14.64 -2.88
N ARG A 82 -9.38 13.84 -3.67
CA ARG A 82 -10.79 13.54 -3.44
C ARG A 82 -11.03 12.92 -2.06
N TYR A 83 -10.15 12.00 -1.65
CA TYR A 83 -10.29 11.30 -0.38
C TYR A 83 -9.40 11.87 0.73
N GLY A 84 -8.67 12.94 0.47
CA GLY A 84 -7.79 13.57 1.46
C GLY A 84 -6.66 12.66 1.92
N LEU A 85 -6.14 11.80 1.02
CA LEU A 85 -5.13 10.80 1.39
C LEU A 85 -3.80 11.47 1.72
N VAL A 86 -3.26 11.15 2.90
CA VAL A 86 -1.97 11.69 3.37
C VAL A 86 -0.81 10.75 3.06
N TYR A 87 -1.08 9.56 2.52
CA TYR A 87 -0.02 8.64 2.10
C TYR A 87 0.25 8.76 0.60
N PRO A 88 1.49 8.43 0.16
CA PRO A 88 1.86 8.55 -1.24
C PRO A 88 1.24 7.45 -2.11
N ALA A 89 1.13 7.73 -3.40
CA ALA A 89 0.83 6.74 -4.41
C ALA A 89 2.04 6.60 -5.33
N VAL A 90 2.45 5.37 -5.61
CA VAL A 90 3.40 5.06 -6.67
C VAL A 90 2.66 4.56 -7.89
N LEU A 91 3.25 4.79 -9.06
CA LEU A 91 2.63 4.46 -10.35
C LEU A 91 3.26 3.17 -10.87
N ASP A 92 2.49 2.10 -10.84
CA ASP A 92 2.96 0.80 -11.32
C ASP A 92 2.55 0.59 -12.76
N SER A 93 3.53 0.39 -13.64
CA SER A 93 3.30 0.07 -15.04
C SER A 93 3.37 -1.44 -15.33
N GLY A 94 3.25 -2.25 -14.28
CA GLY A 94 3.16 -3.70 -14.40
C GLY A 94 4.23 -4.49 -13.66
N THR A 95 5.31 -3.84 -13.20
CA THR A 95 6.40 -4.53 -12.50
C THR A 95 5.92 -5.15 -11.19
N LEU A 96 5.30 -4.35 -10.32
CA LEU A 96 4.79 -4.84 -9.04
C LEU A 96 3.57 -5.74 -9.22
N GLN A 97 2.68 -5.38 -10.14
CA GLN A 97 1.52 -6.19 -10.48
C GLN A 97 1.93 -7.62 -10.87
N SER A 98 2.94 -7.71 -11.72
CA SER A 98 3.47 -9.01 -12.16
C SER A 98 4.16 -9.76 -11.02
N GLN A 99 4.97 -9.06 -10.21
CA GLN A 99 5.71 -9.67 -9.11
C GLN A 99 4.78 -10.29 -8.06
N TYR A 100 3.69 -9.60 -7.73
CA TYR A 100 2.73 -10.07 -6.72
C TYR A 100 1.54 -10.81 -7.33
N LEU A 101 1.54 -11.06 -8.64
CA LEU A 101 0.47 -11.76 -9.37
C LEU A 101 -0.90 -11.14 -9.09
N VAL A 102 -0.98 -9.81 -9.19
CA VAL A 102 -2.21 -9.07 -8.93
C VAL A 102 -3.16 -9.23 -10.12
N ASN A 103 -4.23 -9.98 -9.94
CA ASN A 103 -5.23 -10.26 -10.98
C ASN A 103 -6.55 -9.51 -10.75
N GLY A 104 -6.72 -8.91 -9.60
CA GLY A 104 -7.89 -8.13 -9.24
C GLY A 104 -7.55 -7.20 -8.11
N LEU A 105 -8.39 -6.20 -7.89
CA LEU A 105 -8.13 -5.15 -6.91
C LEU A 105 -9.26 -5.11 -5.88
N PRO A 106 -8.96 -4.71 -4.65
CA PRO A 106 -7.64 -4.37 -4.12
C PRO A 106 -6.82 -5.60 -3.72
N VAL A 107 -5.51 -5.40 -3.56
CA VAL A 107 -4.59 -6.34 -2.94
C VAL A 107 -3.83 -5.61 -1.84
N HIS A 108 -3.59 -6.30 -0.73
CA HIS A 108 -2.97 -5.74 0.45
C HIS A 108 -1.71 -6.53 0.80
N VAL A 109 -0.60 -5.83 1.02
CA VAL A 109 0.65 -6.46 1.48
C VAL A 109 1.07 -5.76 2.76
N PHE A 110 1.05 -6.48 3.87
CA PHE A 110 1.43 -5.96 5.19
C PHE A 110 2.83 -6.44 5.53
N ILE A 111 3.76 -5.50 5.73
CA ILE A 111 5.18 -5.77 5.92
C ILE A 111 5.61 -5.24 7.29
N GLY A 112 6.23 -6.11 8.09
CA GLY A 112 6.73 -5.72 9.41
C GLY A 112 7.96 -4.83 9.34
N ARG A 113 8.34 -4.23 10.47
CA ARG A 113 9.52 -3.36 10.57
C ARG A 113 10.82 -4.06 10.19
N ASN A 114 10.83 -5.39 10.31
CA ASN A 114 11.96 -6.24 9.91
C ASN A 114 12.02 -6.52 8.40
N GLY A 115 11.10 -5.96 7.62
CA GLY A 115 11.03 -6.19 6.18
C GLY A 115 10.39 -7.52 5.76
N ILE A 116 9.85 -8.27 6.71
CA ILE A 116 9.23 -9.57 6.45
C ILE A 116 7.74 -9.38 6.20
N ILE A 117 7.22 -9.99 5.15
CA ILE A 117 5.79 -9.95 4.84
C ILE A 117 5.02 -10.69 5.93
N HIS A 118 4.11 -9.99 6.59
CA HIS A 118 3.21 -10.57 7.57
C HIS A 118 2.01 -11.24 6.90
N LYS A 119 1.41 -10.57 5.92
CA LYS A 119 0.21 -11.06 5.23
C LYS A 119 0.05 -10.43 3.87
N ILE A 120 -0.42 -11.23 2.92
CA ILE A 120 -0.92 -10.78 1.62
C ILE A 120 -2.40 -11.16 1.58
N ALA A 121 -3.27 -10.18 1.33
CA ALA A 121 -4.71 -10.40 1.24
C ALA A 121 -5.23 -9.90 -0.11
N VAL A 122 -6.14 -10.66 -0.70
CA VAL A 122 -6.75 -10.35 -1.99
C VAL A 122 -8.22 -10.01 -1.77
N GLY A 123 -8.66 -8.91 -2.38
CA GLY A 123 -10.04 -8.44 -2.26
C GLY A 123 -10.25 -7.47 -1.10
N GLN A 124 -11.45 -6.95 -1.00
CA GLN A 124 -11.79 -5.97 0.02
C GLN A 124 -11.66 -6.56 1.43
N LEU A 125 -11.06 -5.80 2.32
CA LEU A 125 -10.95 -6.14 3.74
C LEU A 125 -11.92 -5.29 4.56
N SER A 126 -12.40 -5.85 5.66
CA SER A 126 -13.15 -5.08 6.65
C SER A 126 -12.21 -4.13 7.41
N LYS A 127 -12.79 -3.12 8.04
CA LYS A 127 -12.03 -2.22 8.92
C LYS A 127 -11.29 -3.00 10.00
N ALA A 128 -11.95 -4.00 10.60
CA ALA A 128 -11.34 -4.83 11.64
C ALA A 128 -10.12 -5.60 11.10
N GLN A 129 -10.20 -6.16 9.90
CA GLN A 129 -9.09 -6.87 9.27
C GLN A 129 -7.91 -5.95 8.97
N ILE A 130 -8.20 -4.76 8.42
CA ILE A 130 -7.14 -3.76 8.17
C ILE A 130 -6.47 -3.36 9.48
N ALA A 131 -7.26 -3.01 10.49
CA ALA A 131 -6.73 -2.58 11.79
C ALA A 131 -5.90 -3.68 12.48
N SER A 132 -6.36 -4.93 12.42
CA SER A 132 -5.64 -6.07 13.00
C SER A 132 -4.28 -6.28 12.34
N ASN A 133 -4.22 -6.22 11.01
CA ASN A 133 -2.96 -6.40 10.29
C ASN A 133 -2.01 -5.22 10.48
N VAL A 134 -2.53 -3.99 10.56
CA VAL A 134 -1.72 -2.82 10.89
C VAL A 134 -1.12 -2.97 12.29
N ALA A 135 -1.91 -3.37 13.28
CA ALA A 135 -1.41 -3.61 14.63
C ALA A 135 -0.31 -4.68 14.65
N ALA A 136 -0.47 -5.74 13.88
CA ALA A 136 0.51 -6.82 13.79
C ALA A 136 1.87 -6.31 13.25
N ILE A 137 1.87 -5.55 12.15
CA ILE A 137 3.13 -5.09 11.57
C ILE A 137 3.82 -4.00 12.40
N LEU A 138 3.07 -3.26 13.19
CA LEU A 138 3.65 -2.26 14.10
C LEU A 138 4.45 -2.92 15.24
N LYS A 139 4.17 -4.18 15.56
CA LYS A 139 4.86 -4.94 16.62
C LYS A 139 6.09 -5.69 16.13
N GLN A 140 6.18 -5.93 14.83
CA GLN A 140 7.30 -6.69 14.25
C GLN A 140 8.53 -5.79 14.09
#